data_560275be6804fc393dfc18c34855bca1
#
_entry.id   560275be6804fc393dfc18c34855bca1
#
_cell.length_a   1.000
_cell.length_b   1.000
_cell.length_c   1.000
_cell.angle_alpha   90.00
_cell.angle_beta   90.00
_cell.angle_gamma   90.00
#
_symmetry.space_group_name_H-M   'P 1'
#
loop_
_entity.id
_entity.type
_entity.pdbx_description
1 polymer ?
#
loop_
_entity_poly.entity_id
_entity_poly.type
_entity_poly.pdbx_seq_one_letter_code
_entity_poly.pdbx_strand_id
1 'polypeptide(L)'
;MYADVPEAKDFDDKEAAAIKARAVNLEKLQARLKVEKDKVVAAKLRQDAGRLTPVWSNGPHMNWNGMVAPIVGYSVRGTIWYQGESNANQPEAYKWVLGAMIKSWHKSWGQEFPFLIVQLPRFMARKPELAVEDDATWPRLRESMEWIADNIPGAMQSVNIDLGEEKDIHPKDKLPVGERLAYVALQRVYKTRTDGEAPRVKKAERQGDAFVLTYDRPVLLKNDGKGFALLGADDKWVFGQAKADGATVTVTGVKAPKEVRYAWANFPEVSVYSAGADSLPAGPYRSSK
;
A
#
# COMPACT_ATOMS: atom_id res chain seq x y z
N MET A 1 18.01 -10.76 9.99
CA MET A 1 16.87 -9.82 9.83
C MET A 1 15.61 -10.50 9.29
N TYR A 2 15.78 -11.54 8.44
CA TYR A 2 14.67 -12.24 7.77
C TYR A 2 14.52 -13.72 8.20
N ALA A 3 15.16 -14.12 9.31
CA ALA A 3 15.20 -15.53 9.75
C ALA A 3 13.82 -16.18 9.95
N ASP A 4 12.83 -15.34 10.27
CA ASP A 4 11.46 -15.79 10.57
C ASP A 4 10.46 -15.55 9.41
N VAL A 5 10.97 -15.18 8.22
CA VAL A 5 10.14 -14.94 7.02
C VAL A 5 10.44 -16.03 6.00
N PRO A 6 9.55 -17.03 5.82
CA PRO A 6 9.81 -18.17 4.92
C PRO A 6 10.13 -17.75 3.48
N GLU A 7 9.43 -16.71 2.99
CA GLU A 7 9.62 -16.18 1.63
C GLU A 7 10.92 -15.39 1.45
N ALA A 8 11.54 -14.95 2.55
CA ALA A 8 12.81 -14.22 2.52
C ALA A 8 14.04 -15.13 2.67
N LYS A 9 13.84 -16.43 2.91
CA LYS A 9 14.91 -17.39 3.17
C LYS A 9 15.93 -17.46 2.03
N ASP A 10 15.47 -17.28 0.78
CA ASP A 10 16.33 -17.32 -0.42
C ASP A 10 16.66 -15.91 -0.95
N PHE A 11 16.22 -14.85 -0.26
CA PHE A 11 16.34 -13.48 -0.79
C PHE A 11 17.79 -13.04 -0.89
N ASP A 12 18.57 -13.27 0.16
CA ASP A 12 19.98 -12.87 0.21
C ASP A 12 20.81 -13.62 -0.84
N ASP A 13 20.54 -14.91 -1.05
CA ASP A 13 21.23 -15.73 -2.07
C ASP A 13 20.86 -15.29 -3.49
N LYS A 14 19.59 -15.03 -3.75
CA LYS A 14 19.10 -14.53 -5.05
C LYS A 14 19.62 -13.14 -5.34
N GLU A 15 19.68 -12.26 -4.35
CA GLU A 15 20.23 -10.93 -4.49
C GLU A 15 21.74 -10.95 -4.74
N ALA A 16 22.50 -11.76 -4.00
CA ALA A 16 23.93 -11.95 -4.21
C ALA A 16 24.23 -12.50 -5.62
N ALA A 17 23.44 -13.47 -6.08
CA ALA A 17 23.53 -14.01 -7.43
C ALA A 17 23.22 -12.96 -8.51
N ALA A 18 22.17 -12.13 -8.30
CA ALA A 18 21.81 -11.05 -9.21
C ALA A 18 22.88 -9.97 -9.29
N ILE A 19 23.49 -9.58 -8.16
CA ILE A 19 24.61 -8.64 -8.11
C ILE A 19 25.81 -9.17 -8.89
N LYS A 20 26.15 -10.45 -8.68
CA LYS A 20 27.26 -11.09 -9.40
C LYS A 20 27.01 -11.16 -10.90
N ALA A 21 25.81 -11.58 -11.32
CA ALA A 21 25.43 -11.63 -12.73
C ALA A 21 25.47 -10.22 -13.38
N ARG A 22 25.04 -9.20 -12.66
CA ARG A 22 25.07 -7.81 -13.11
C ARG A 22 26.50 -7.29 -13.29
N ALA A 23 27.41 -7.61 -12.37
CA ALA A 23 28.83 -7.26 -12.47
C ALA A 23 29.49 -7.90 -13.71
N VAL A 24 29.26 -9.19 -13.94
CA VAL A 24 29.74 -9.91 -15.12
C VAL A 24 29.23 -9.31 -16.43
N ASN A 25 27.94 -8.93 -16.48
CA ASN A 25 27.36 -8.30 -17.66
C ASN A 25 27.93 -6.89 -17.89
N LEU A 26 28.17 -6.13 -16.85
CA LEU A 26 28.81 -4.82 -16.94
C LEU A 26 30.23 -4.92 -17.50
N GLU A 27 31.04 -5.85 -17.04
CA GLU A 27 32.37 -6.11 -17.56
C GLU A 27 32.35 -6.47 -19.07
N LYS A 28 31.43 -7.33 -19.49
CA LYS A 28 31.25 -7.69 -20.90
C LYS A 28 30.89 -6.47 -21.77
N LEU A 29 29.98 -5.60 -21.30
CA LEU A 29 29.61 -4.39 -22.00
C LEU A 29 30.77 -3.40 -22.08
N GLN A 30 31.52 -3.23 -21.01
CA GLN A 30 32.70 -2.38 -20.97
C GLN A 30 33.81 -2.90 -21.89
N ALA A 31 34.03 -4.22 -21.97
CA ALA A 31 34.97 -4.83 -22.90
C ALA A 31 34.59 -4.59 -24.35
N ARG A 32 33.31 -4.76 -24.70
CA ARG A 32 32.80 -4.45 -26.05
C ARG A 32 32.95 -2.97 -26.38
N LEU A 33 32.67 -2.08 -25.45
CA LEU A 33 32.77 -0.64 -25.64
C LEU A 33 34.20 -0.19 -25.98
N LYS A 34 35.22 -0.88 -25.43
CA LYS A 34 36.64 -0.57 -25.70
C LYS A 34 37.05 -0.77 -27.15
N VAL A 35 36.40 -1.69 -27.87
CA VAL A 35 36.74 -2.06 -29.25
C VAL A 35 35.71 -1.57 -30.29
N GLU A 36 34.59 -1.03 -29.84
CA GLU A 36 33.49 -0.61 -30.70
C GLU A 36 33.85 0.72 -31.45
N LYS A 37 33.80 0.68 -32.75
CA LYS A 37 34.11 1.83 -33.66
C LYS A 37 32.84 2.56 -34.11
N ASP A 38 31.71 1.88 -34.16
CA ASP A 38 30.43 2.50 -34.51
C ASP A 38 29.91 3.39 -33.38
N LYS A 39 29.73 4.68 -33.70
CA LYS A 39 29.33 5.69 -32.73
C LYS A 39 27.91 5.43 -32.15
N VAL A 40 26.98 4.91 -32.94
CA VAL A 40 25.61 4.65 -32.56
C VAL A 40 25.57 3.44 -31.61
N VAL A 41 26.29 2.36 -31.99
CA VAL A 41 26.45 1.15 -31.20
C VAL A 41 27.15 1.47 -29.88
N ALA A 42 28.22 2.25 -29.93
CA ALA A 42 28.95 2.70 -28.75
C ALA A 42 28.08 3.54 -27.79
N ALA A 43 27.20 4.41 -28.33
CA ALA A 43 26.26 5.18 -27.52
C ALA A 43 25.27 4.27 -26.79
N LYS A 44 24.72 3.28 -27.50
CA LYS A 44 23.81 2.30 -26.91
C LYS A 44 24.50 1.45 -25.82
N LEU A 45 25.73 0.98 -26.09
CA LEU A 45 26.52 0.22 -25.11
C LEU A 45 26.81 1.04 -23.85
N ARG A 46 27.09 2.36 -23.97
CA ARG A 46 27.24 3.24 -22.81
C ARG A 46 25.95 3.39 -22.02
N GLN A 47 24.81 3.53 -22.71
CA GLN A 47 23.51 3.57 -22.04
C GLN A 47 23.18 2.28 -21.29
N ASP A 48 23.45 1.12 -21.93
CA ASP A 48 23.19 -0.19 -21.32
C ASP A 48 24.14 -0.47 -20.14
N ALA A 49 25.42 -0.07 -20.26
CA ALA A 49 26.39 -0.13 -19.16
C ALA A 49 25.97 0.78 -18.01
N GLY A 50 25.45 1.98 -18.31
CA GLY A 50 24.91 2.90 -17.30
C GLY A 50 23.73 2.30 -16.51
N ARG A 51 22.86 1.53 -17.18
CA ARG A 51 21.76 0.81 -16.51
C ARG A 51 22.23 -0.36 -15.62
N LEU A 52 23.37 -0.95 -15.94
CA LEU A 52 23.98 -2.02 -15.15
C LEU A 52 24.92 -1.50 -14.06
N THR A 53 25.40 -0.27 -14.18
CA THR A 53 26.18 0.36 -13.09
C THR A 53 25.28 0.44 -11.86
N PRO A 54 25.72 -0.08 -10.70
CA PRO A 54 24.92 0.06 -9.48
C PRO A 54 24.67 1.54 -9.24
N VAL A 55 23.40 1.94 -9.26
CA VAL A 55 23.03 3.21 -8.66
C VAL A 55 23.28 3.00 -7.18
N TRP A 56 24.20 3.79 -6.62
CA TRP A 56 24.62 3.63 -5.23
C TRP A 56 23.45 3.55 -4.25
N SER A 57 22.33 4.24 -4.57
CA SER A 57 21.10 4.21 -3.79
C SER A 57 20.33 2.88 -3.83
N ASN A 58 20.60 2.00 -4.79
CA ASN A 58 19.84 0.75 -4.99
C ASN A 58 20.65 -0.51 -4.63
N GLY A 59 21.88 -0.34 -4.15
CA GLY A 59 22.66 -1.47 -3.61
C GLY A 59 22.18 -1.84 -2.21
N PRO A 60 22.40 -3.12 -1.81
CA PRO A 60 22.09 -3.57 -0.46
C PRO A 60 22.73 -2.65 0.60
N HIS A 61 21.96 -2.28 1.60
CA HIS A 61 22.37 -1.44 2.72
C HIS A 61 22.86 -0.01 2.37
N MET A 62 22.85 0.40 1.09
CA MET A 62 23.42 1.69 0.67
C MET A 62 22.63 2.86 1.27
N ASN A 63 21.29 2.83 1.17
CA ASN A 63 20.44 3.85 1.77
C ASN A 63 20.53 3.84 3.30
N TRP A 64 20.64 2.65 3.89
CA TRP A 64 20.86 2.54 5.32
C TRP A 64 22.18 3.20 5.73
N ASN A 65 23.31 2.76 5.15
CA ASN A 65 24.63 3.25 5.51
C ASN A 65 24.83 4.73 5.22
N GLY A 66 24.30 5.22 4.09
CA GLY A 66 24.51 6.60 3.66
C GLY A 66 23.52 7.61 4.24
N MET A 67 22.32 7.20 4.59
CA MET A 67 21.24 8.13 4.92
C MET A 67 20.61 7.89 6.29
N VAL A 68 20.43 6.64 6.71
CA VAL A 68 19.72 6.31 7.95
C VAL A 68 20.70 6.13 9.12
N ALA A 69 21.76 5.33 8.95
CA ALA A 69 22.74 5.08 10.01
C ALA A 69 23.36 6.35 10.60
N PRO A 70 23.68 7.40 9.81
CA PRO A 70 24.23 8.65 10.36
C PRO A 70 23.29 9.41 11.31
N ILE A 71 21.98 9.17 11.23
CA ILE A 71 20.99 9.83 12.08
C ILE A 71 20.47 8.94 13.22
N VAL A 72 20.96 7.70 13.30
CA VAL A 72 20.64 6.83 14.45
C VAL A 72 21.17 7.49 15.73
N GLY A 73 20.31 7.53 16.75
CA GLY A 73 20.60 8.20 18.02
C GLY A 73 20.04 9.61 18.13
N TYR A 74 19.60 10.25 17.04
CA TYR A 74 18.79 11.46 17.17
C TYR A 74 17.47 11.14 17.86
N SER A 75 17.05 12.01 18.77
CA SER A 75 15.73 11.91 19.41
C SER A 75 14.65 12.15 18.36
N VAL A 76 13.84 11.13 18.09
CA VAL A 76 12.70 11.21 17.18
C VAL A 76 11.42 10.94 17.94
N ARG A 77 10.33 11.63 17.59
CA ARG A 77 8.99 11.37 18.15
C ARG A 77 8.24 10.30 17.39
N GLY A 78 8.64 10.01 16.16
CA GLY A 78 8.03 9.04 15.26
C GLY A 78 8.54 9.19 13.84
N THR A 79 8.05 8.33 12.96
CA THR A 79 8.36 8.34 11.53
C THR A 79 7.07 8.51 10.74
N ILE A 80 7.11 9.32 9.68
CA ILE A 80 6.09 9.39 8.64
C ILE A 80 6.63 8.65 7.43
N TRP A 81 5.87 7.64 6.93
CA TRP A 81 6.28 6.79 5.84
C TRP A 81 5.31 6.86 4.67
N TYR A 82 5.73 7.46 3.57
CA TYR A 82 4.96 7.55 2.34
C TYR A 82 5.76 6.90 1.20
N GLN A 83 5.55 5.63 0.97
CA GLN A 83 6.22 4.79 -0.03
C GLN A 83 5.41 3.50 -0.23
N GLY A 84 5.59 2.82 -1.35
CA GLY A 84 5.01 1.51 -1.64
C GLY A 84 4.79 1.26 -3.12
N GLU A 85 4.78 2.30 -3.94
CA GLU A 85 4.44 2.28 -5.36
C GLU A 85 5.30 1.27 -6.14
N SER A 86 6.60 1.27 -5.91
CA SER A 86 7.54 0.31 -6.54
C SER A 86 7.37 -1.13 -6.05
N ASN A 87 6.66 -1.34 -4.96
CA ASN A 87 6.38 -2.66 -4.39
C ASN A 87 4.99 -3.20 -4.78
N ALA A 88 4.22 -2.45 -5.57
CA ALA A 88 2.86 -2.81 -5.95
C ALA A 88 2.77 -4.16 -6.69
N ASN A 89 3.82 -4.57 -7.39
CA ASN A 89 3.90 -5.87 -8.07
C ASN A 89 4.18 -7.06 -7.11
N GLN A 90 4.51 -6.78 -5.86
CA GLN A 90 4.77 -7.78 -4.81
C GLN A 90 4.07 -7.37 -3.50
N PRO A 91 2.74 -7.19 -3.53
CA PRO A 91 2.01 -6.60 -2.42
C PRO A 91 2.08 -7.46 -1.14
N GLU A 92 2.08 -8.78 -1.27
CA GLU A 92 2.15 -9.70 -0.15
C GLU A 92 3.53 -9.67 0.53
N ALA A 93 4.60 -9.54 -0.25
CA ALA A 93 5.96 -9.42 0.28
C ALA A 93 6.17 -8.09 1.03
N TYR A 94 5.46 -7.03 0.63
CA TYR A 94 5.60 -5.70 1.21
C TYR A 94 5.33 -5.69 2.72
N LYS A 95 4.35 -6.44 3.20
CA LYS A 95 4.06 -6.53 4.65
C LYS A 95 5.25 -7.03 5.46
N TRP A 96 6.01 -7.99 4.90
CA TRP A 96 7.19 -8.55 5.55
C TRP A 96 8.38 -7.58 5.47
N VAL A 97 8.63 -7.01 4.30
CA VAL A 97 9.75 -6.09 4.07
C VAL A 97 9.61 -4.82 4.90
N LEU A 98 8.47 -4.15 4.85
CA LEU A 98 8.25 -2.94 5.64
C LEU A 98 8.18 -3.26 7.14
N GLY A 99 7.53 -4.36 7.53
CA GLY A 99 7.49 -4.79 8.92
C GLY A 99 8.89 -5.08 9.49
N ALA A 100 9.77 -5.75 8.72
CA ALA A 100 11.15 -5.98 9.10
C ALA A 100 11.96 -4.68 9.20
N MET A 101 11.73 -3.74 8.28
CA MET A 101 12.38 -2.43 8.31
C MET A 101 12.00 -1.66 9.57
N ILE A 102 10.72 -1.58 9.91
CA ILE A 102 10.24 -0.91 11.15
C ILE A 102 10.92 -1.52 12.38
N LYS A 103 10.89 -2.84 12.52
CA LYS A 103 11.55 -3.56 13.63
C LYS A 103 13.06 -3.28 13.68
N SER A 104 13.73 -3.23 12.52
CA SER A 104 15.15 -2.91 12.42
C SER A 104 15.47 -1.48 12.89
N TRP A 105 14.63 -0.52 12.51
CA TRP A 105 14.78 0.86 12.95
C TRP A 105 14.56 0.99 14.46
N HIS A 106 13.50 0.40 15.01
CA HIS A 106 13.27 0.37 16.46
C HIS A 106 14.47 -0.22 17.21
N LYS A 107 15.01 -1.35 16.70
CA LYS A 107 16.22 -1.95 17.29
C LYS A 107 17.44 -1.02 17.24
N SER A 108 17.64 -0.32 16.12
CA SER A 108 18.80 0.57 15.95
C SER A 108 18.72 1.81 16.83
N TRP A 109 17.52 2.35 17.06
CA TRP A 109 17.29 3.46 17.99
C TRP A 109 17.23 3.03 19.46
N GLY A 110 17.13 1.73 19.73
CA GLY A 110 16.97 1.21 21.08
C GLY A 110 15.61 1.53 21.72
N GLN A 111 14.62 1.94 20.92
CA GLN A 111 13.27 2.26 21.39
C GLN A 111 12.23 2.00 20.29
N GLU A 112 11.02 1.66 20.69
CA GLU A 112 9.86 1.68 19.82
C GLU A 112 9.31 3.10 19.73
N PHE A 113 9.14 3.59 18.51
CA PHE A 113 8.53 4.89 18.23
C PHE A 113 7.38 4.74 17.22
N PRO A 114 6.41 5.66 17.23
CA PRO A 114 5.30 5.65 16.28
C PRO A 114 5.77 5.65 14.82
N PHE A 115 5.20 4.77 14.00
CA PHE A 115 5.46 4.66 12.57
C PHE A 115 4.15 4.87 11.80
N LEU A 116 3.97 6.08 11.25
CA LEU A 116 2.75 6.50 10.60
C LEU A 116 2.86 6.27 9.09
N ILE A 117 2.09 5.31 8.58
CA ILE A 117 2.09 4.89 7.18
C ILE A 117 1.02 5.66 6.43
N VAL A 118 1.38 6.28 5.31
CA VAL A 118 0.43 6.80 4.32
C VAL A 118 -0.04 5.64 3.47
N GLN A 119 -1.29 5.20 3.64
CA GLN A 119 -1.89 4.26 2.69
C GLN A 119 -1.94 4.89 1.31
N LEU A 120 -1.46 4.17 0.28
CA LEU A 120 -1.35 4.73 -1.06
C LEU A 120 -2.69 5.22 -1.61
N PRO A 121 -2.74 6.44 -2.14
CA PRO A 121 -3.87 6.97 -2.91
C PRO A 121 -4.19 6.10 -4.13
N ARG A 122 -5.33 6.32 -4.75
CA ARG A 122 -5.68 5.65 -6.01
C ARG A 122 -4.80 6.15 -7.15
N PHE A 123 -4.53 5.24 -8.10
CA PHE A 123 -3.68 5.50 -9.26
C PHE A 123 -4.02 4.54 -10.40
N MET A 124 -3.60 4.81 -11.62
CA MET A 124 -3.87 4.12 -12.88
C MET A 124 -5.23 4.47 -13.49
N ALA A 125 -5.45 4.01 -14.72
CA ALA A 125 -6.67 4.25 -15.44
C ALA A 125 -7.90 3.70 -14.69
N ARG A 126 -8.91 4.53 -14.59
CA ARG A 126 -10.20 4.15 -14.04
C ARG A 126 -10.91 3.17 -14.98
N LYS A 127 -11.48 2.12 -14.42
CA LYS A 127 -12.24 1.10 -15.15
C LYS A 127 -13.66 1.01 -14.59
N PRO A 128 -14.52 2.00 -14.86
CA PRO A 128 -15.84 2.11 -14.24
C PRO A 128 -16.81 1.01 -14.69
N GLU A 129 -16.48 0.29 -15.75
CA GLU A 129 -17.22 -0.85 -16.27
C GLU A 129 -16.99 -2.13 -15.46
N LEU A 130 -15.91 -2.20 -14.69
CA LEU A 130 -15.56 -3.38 -13.90
C LEU A 130 -16.03 -3.23 -12.45
N ALA A 131 -16.80 -4.19 -11.97
CA ALA A 131 -17.18 -4.27 -10.56
C ALA A 131 -15.96 -4.56 -9.67
N VAL A 132 -15.00 -5.35 -10.18
CA VAL A 132 -13.72 -5.71 -9.53
C VAL A 132 -12.63 -5.78 -10.58
N GLU A 133 -11.44 -5.34 -10.24
CA GLU A 133 -10.21 -5.61 -10.99
C GLU A 133 -9.48 -6.79 -10.34
N ASP A 134 -9.59 -8.00 -10.91
CA ASP A 134 -9.02 -9.22 -10.32
C ASP A 134 -7.48 -9.22 -10.29
N ASP A 135 -6.83 -8.56 -11.26
CA ASP A 135 -5.40 -8.38 -11.37
C ASP A 135 -4.87 -7.13 -10.66
N ALA A 136 -5.73 -6.38 -9.97
CA ALA A 136 -5.33 -5.16 -9.30
C ALA A 136 -4.33 -5.43 -8.16
N THR A 137 -3.19 -4.76 -8.24
CA THR A 137 -2.12 -4.87 -7.24
C THR A 137 -2.26 -3.83 -6.12
N TRP A 138 -2.83 -2.66 -6.43
CA TRP A 138 -2.98 -1.54 -5.49
C TRP A 138 -3.86 -1.85 -4.27
N PRO A 139 -5.05 -2.48 -4.43
CA PRO A 139 -5.87 -2.86 -3.26
C PRO A 139 -5.18 -3.90 -2.38
N ARG A 140 -4.43 -4.85 -2.96
CA ARG A 140 -3.63 -5.82 -2.19
C ARG A 140 -2.50 -5.15 -1.41
N LEU A 141 -1.84 -4.15 -2.00
CA LEU A 141 -0.80 -3.40 -1.32
C LEU A 141 -1.38 -2.57 -0.16
N ARG A 142 -2.55 -1.94 -0.35
CA ARG A 142 -3.27 -1.24 0.73
C ARG A 142 -3.67 -2.19 1.86
N GLU A 143 -4.10 -3.41 1.54
CA GLU A 143 -4.39 -4.45 2.52
C GLU A 143 -3.12 -4.86 3.29
N SER A 144 -1.97 -4.94 2.62
CA SER A 144 -0.68 -5.21 3.28
C SER A 144 -0.27 -4.07 4.21
N MET A 145 -0.52 -2.81 3.85
CA MET A 145 -0.30 -1.65 4.72
C MET A 145 -1.21 -1.68 5.95
N GLU A 146 -2.48 -2.05 5.78
CA GLU A 146 -3.42 -2.23 6.88
C GLU A 146 -2.95 -3.36 7.81
N TRP A 147 -2.51 -4.49 7.26
CA TRP A 147 -1.97 -5.59 8.03
C TRP A 147 -0.76 -5.16 8.88
N ILE A 148 0.16 -4.35 8.32
CA ILE A 148 1.32 -3.81 9.05
C ILE A 148 0.86 -2.93 10.20
N ALA A 149 -0.10 -2.04 9.97
CA ALA A 149 -0.64 -1.16 11.00
C ALA A 149 -1.31 -1.93 12.16
N ASP A 150 -1.82 -3.14 11.88
CA ASP A 150 -2.47 -3.99 12.88
C ASP A 150 -1.52 -4.92 13.62
N ASN A 151 -0.41 -5.35 12.99
CA ASN A 151 0.42 -6.44 13.49
C ASN A 151 1.84 -6.03 13.88
N ILE A 152 2.29 -4.84 13.47
CA ILE A 152 3.63 -4.36 13.83
C ILE A 152 3.53 -3.32 14.94
N PRO A 153 4.18 -3.55 16.10
CA PRO A 153 4.17 -2.61 17.21
C PRO A 153 4.59 -1.19 16.79
N GLY A 154 3.82 -0.20 17.23
CA GLY A 154 4.05 1.20 16.91
C GLY A 154 3.58 1.62 15.51
N ALA A 155 3.25 0.69 14.61
CA ALA A 155 2.73 1.03 13.29
C ALA A 155 1.27 1.49 13.36
N MET A 156 0.92 2.45 12.51
CA MET A 156 -0.43 2.97 12.32
C MET A 156 -0.55 3.55 10.91
N GLN A 157 -1.75 3.71 10.38
CA GLN A 157 -1.90 4.23 9.02
C GLN A 157 -2.94 5.35 8.92
N SER A 158 -2.73 6.25 7.97
CA SER A 158 -3.74 7.16 7.45
C SER A 158 -4.27 6.63 6.11
N VAL A 159 -5.60 6.60 5.95
CA VAL A 159 -6.24 6.14 4.70
C VAL A 159 -6.40 7.30 3.73
N ASN A 160 -5.90 7.14 2.51
CA ASN A 160 -5.86 8.17 1.48
C ASN A 160 -6.42 7.70 0.13
N ILE A 161 -7.23 6.66 0.16
CA ILE A 161 -7.74 5.94 -1.03
C ILE A 161 -8.59 6.81 -1.97
N ASP A 162 -9.21 7.86 -1.48
CA ASP A 162 -10.03 8.82 -2.25
C ASP A 162 -9.22 9.94 -2.90
N LEU A 163 -7.92 10.04 -2.57
CA LEU A 163 -6.98 10.96 -3.18
C LEU A 163 -6.26 10.29 -4.36
N GLY A 164 -5.57 11.10 -5.16
CA GLY A 164 -4.76 10.60 -6.28
C GLY A 164 -5.37 10.84 -7.65
N GLU A 165 -4.56 10.64 -8.67
CA GLU A 165 -4.84 10.97 -10.05
C GLU A 165 -4.60 9.75 -10.97
N GLU A 166 -5.37 9.61 -12.05
CA GLU A 166 -5.27 8.47 -12.97
C GLU A 166 -3.92 8.38 -13.70
N LYS A 167 -3.32 9.53 -14.01
CA LYS A 167 -2.14 9.64 -14.88
C LYS A 167 -0.88 10.08 -14.15
N ASP A 168 -0.98 10.44 -12.89
CA ASP A 168 0.16 10.87 -12.08
C ASP A 168 0.20 10.05 -10.79
N ILE A 169 1.28 9.29 -10.63
CA ILE A 169 1.51 8.46 -9.43
C ILE A 169 1.82 9.33 -8.20
N HIS A 170 2.18 10.60 -8.41
CA HIS A 170 2.48 11.56 -7.37
C HIS A 170 1.31 12.55 -7.21
N PRO A 171 0.33 12.29 -6.34
CA PRO A 171 -0.79 13.19 -6.12
C PRO A 171 -0.30 14.60 -5.79
N LYS A 172 -0.87 15.61 -6.44
CA LYS A 172 -0.48 17.01 -6.24
C LYS A 172 -1.01 17.57 -4.92
N ASP A 173 -2.23 17.18 -4.57
CA ASP A 173 -2.85 17.60 -3.31
C ASP A 173 -2.31 16.78 -2.15
N LYS A 174 -1.34 17.35 -1.42
CA LYS A 174 -0.73 16.75 -0.24
C LYS A 174 -1.34 17.23 1.08
N LEU A 175 -2.15 18.28 1.06
CA LEU A 175 -2.73 18.83 2.29
C LEU A 175 -3.59 17.79 3.02
N PRO A 176 -4.56 17.12 2.37
CA PRO A 176 -5.37 16.10 3.07
C PRO A 176 -4.54 14.92 3.58
N VAL A 177 -3.43 14.56 2.89
CA VAL A 177 -2.52 13.50 3.37
C VAL A 177 -1.88 13.90 4.70
N GLY A 178 -1.39 15.15 4.79
CA GLY A 178 -0.80 15.70 6.01
C GLY A 178 -1.80 15.82 7.15
N GLU A 179 -3.01 16.30 6.87
CA GLU A 179 -4.08 16.42 7.85
C GLU A 179 -4.48 15.07 8.43
N ARG A 180 -4.69 14.05 7.58
CA ARG A 180 -5.04 12.69 8.02
C ARG A 180 -3.93 12.03 8.83
N LEU A 181 -2.66 12.24 8.48
CA LEU A 181 -1.53 11.82 9.31
C LEU A 181 -1.54 12.51 10.67
N ALA A 182 -1.81 13.83 10.70
CA ALA A 182 -1.92 14.57 11.95
C ALA A 182 -3.09 14.05 12.82
N TYR A 183 -4.24 13.73 12.22
CA TYR A 183 -5.38 13.17 12.95
C TYR A 183 -5.05 11.83 13.60
N VAL A 184 -4.39 10.92 12.87
CA VAL A 184 -3.91 9.65 13.42
C VAL A 184 -2.89 9.89 14.55
N ALA A 185 -1.95 10.81 14.37
CA ALA A 185 -0.97 11.15 15.40
C ALA A 185 -1.64 11.72 16.66
N LEU A 186 -2.59 12.65 16.49
CA LEU A 186 -3.34 13.23 17.60
C LEU A 186 -4.14 12.17 18.37
N GLN A 187 -4.71 11.19 17.67
CA GLN A 187 -5.44 10.09 18.30
C GLN A 187 -4.49 9.08 18.97
N ARG A 188 -3.52 8.54 18.22
CA ARG A 188 -2.76 7.36 18.64
C ARG A 188 -1.52 7.72 19.46
N VAL A 189 -0.88 8.83 19.19
CA VAL A 189 0.38 9.25 19.83
C VAL A 189 0.12 10.27 20.95
N TYR A 190 -0.60 11.34 20.64
CA TYR A 190 -0.80 12.46 21.57
C TYR A 190 -2.04 12.31 22.46
N LYS A 191 -2.97 11.41 22.11
CA LYS A 191 -4.21 11.13 22.86
C LYS A 191 -5.12 12.36 23.08
N THR A 192 -5.07 13.32 22.15
CA THR A 192 -5.85 14.54 22.20
C THR A 192 -7.06 14.53 21.26
N ARG A 193 -7.25 13.43 20.51
CA ARG A 193 -8.35 13.21 19.58
C ARG A 193 -8.87 11.78 19.69
N THR A 194 -10.15 11.53 19.34
CA THR A 194 -10.79 10.21 19.41
C THR A 194 -11.29 9.68 18.06
N ASP A 195 -11.30 10.50 17.02
CA ASP A 195 -11.89 10.26 15.70
C ASP A 195 -10.92 10.47 14.54
N GLY A 196 -9.61 10.35 14.78
CA GLY A 196 -8.56 10.62 13.79
C GLY A 196 -8.25 9.45 12.84
N GLU A 197 -8.85 8.28 13.04
CA GLU A 197 -8.65 7.09 12.18
C GLU A 197 -9.86 6.86 11.26
N ALA A 198 -9.59 6.30 10.08
CA ALA A 198 -10.60 5.88 9.12
C ALA A 198 -11.54 4.80 9.70
N PRO A 199 -12.82 4.75 9.27
CA PRO A 199 -13.73 3.68 9.69
C PRO A 199 -13.27 2.34 9.11
N ARG A 200 -13.40 1.27 9.91
CA ARG A 200 -12.95 -0.08 9.56
C ARG A 200 -14.08 -1.09 9.69
N VAL A 201 -14.17 -2.02 8.73
CA VAL A 201 -15.10 -3.15 8.81
C VAL A 201 -14.64 -4.08 9.94
N LYS A 202 -15.50 -4.33 10.89
CA LYS A 202 -15.32 -5.30 11.98
C LYS A 202 -15.92 -6.66 11.65
N LYS A 203 -17.01 -6.66 10.90
CA LYS A 203 -17.76 -7.88 10.57
C LYS A 203 -18.44 -7.68 9.21
N ALA A 204 -18.47 -8.74 8.40
CA ALA A 204 -19.28 -8.80 7.21
C ALA A 204 -20.02 -10.15 7.17
N GLU A 205 -21.33 -10.12 7.02
CA GLU A 205 -22.19 -11.29 7.07
C GLU A 205 -23.18 -11.27 5.91
N ARG A 206 -23.41 -12.44 5.32
CA ARG A 206 -24.52 -12.60 4.39
C ARG A 206 -25.82 -12.75 5.16
N GLN A 207 -26.81 -11.95 4.79
CA GLN A 207 -28.16 -12.01 5.29
C GLN A 207 -29.12 -12.12 4.09
N GLY A 208 -29.53 -13.37 3.77
CA GLY A 208 -30.35 -13.64 2.59
C GLY A 208 -29.65 -13.24 1.27
N ASP A 209 -30.22 -12.27 0.58
CA ASP A 209 -29.71 -11.71 -0.69
C ASP A 209 -28.87 -10.44 -0.49
N ALA A 210 -28.39 -10.20 0.72
CA ALA A 210 -27.57 -9.06 1.05
C ALA A 210 -26.29 -9.46 1.80
N PHE A 211 -25.28 -8.58 1.74
CA PHE A 211 -24.19 -8.53 2.73
C PHE A 211 -24.39 -7.33 3.65
N VAL A 212 -24.23 -7.55 4.96
CA VAL A 212 -24.22 -6.50 5.97
C VAL A 212 -22.80 -6.36 6.51
N LEU A 213 -22.21 -5.18 6.29
CA LEU A 213 -20.89 -4.81 6.81
C LEU A 213 -21.10 -3.94 8.05
N THR A 214 -20.54 -4.37 9.18
CA THR A 214 -20.53 -3.59 10.44
C THR A 214 -19.20 -2.91 10.59
N TYR A 215 -19.20 -1.59 10.71
CA TYR A 215 -18.02 -0.77 10.95
C TYR A 215 -17.80 -0.52 12.45
N ASP A 216 -16.60 -0.11 12.81
CA ASP A 216 -16.23 0.23 14.19
C ASP A 216 -16.84 1.55 14.69
N ARG A 217 -17.47 2.32 13.80
CA ARG A 217 -18.10 3.61 14.09
C ARG A 217 -19.20 3.92 13.07
N PRO A 218 -20.07 4.90 13.34
CA PRO A 218 -21.06 5.37 12.35
C PRO A 218 -20.40 5.85 11.06
N VAL A 219 -21.01 5.49 9.93
CA VAL A 219 -20.54 5.82 8.59
C VAL A 219 -21.66 6.49 7.78
N LEU A 220 -21.26 7.23 6.76
CA LEU A 220 -22.15 7.79 5.75
C LEU A 220 -21.68 7.39 4.35
N LEU A 221 -22.60 7.37 3.41
CA LEU A 221 -22.32 7.13 2.00
C LEU A 221 -22.28 8.45 1.24
N LYS A 222 -21.23 8.62 0.44
CA LYS A 222 -21.11 9.62 -0.63
C LYS A 222 -21.16 8.90 -1.98
N ASN A 223 -21.15 9.65 -3.09
CA ASN A 223 -21.06 9.10 -4.46
C ASN A 223 -22.06 7.96 -4.72
N ASP A 224 -23.32 8.15 -4.30
CA ASP A 224 -24.42 7.19 -4.46
C ASP A 224 -24.10 5.78 -3.93
N GLY A 225 -23.20 5.66 -2.94
CA GLY A 225 -22.79 4.38 -2.37
C GLY A 225 -22.00 3.47 -3.32
N LYS A 226 -21.38 4.01 -4.37
CA LYS A 226 -20.57 3.24 -5.34
C LYS A 226 -19.33 2.62 -4.72
N GLY A 227 -18.74 1.65 -5.42
CA GLY A 227 -17.49 0.99 -5.01
C GLY A 227 -17.69 -0.37 -4.35
N PHE A 228 -18.94 -0.82 -4.16
CA PHE A 228 -19.24 -2.18 -3.72
C PHE A 228 -19.45 -3.15 -4.88
N ALA A 229 -18.98 -4.37 -4.71
CA ALA A 229 -19.20 -5.48 -5.61
C ALA A 229 -19.60 -6.73 -4.84
N LEU A 230 -20.47 -7.54 -5.43
CA LEU A 230 -20.94 -8.83 -4.91
C LEU A 230 -20.60 -9.94 -5.90
N LEU A 231 -20.08 -11.05 -5.40
CA LEU A 231 -19.87 -12.28 -6.17
C LEU A 231 -21.16 -13.08 -6.20
N GLY A 232 -21.73 -13.28 -7.36
CA GLY A 232 -22.93 -14.08 -7.56
C GLY A 232 -22.71 -15.60 -7.45
N ALA A 233 -23.79 -16.36 -7.49
CA ALA A 233 -23.76 -17.82 -7.51
C ALA A 233 -23.08 -18.38 -8.77
N ASP A 234 -23.11 -17.62 -9.87
CA ASP A 234 -22.47 -17.90 -11.17
C ASP A 234 -21.00 -17.50 -11.26
N ASP A 235 -20.36 -17.17 -10.13
CA ASP A 235 -18.98 -16.72 -10.00
C ASP A 235 -18.67 -15.42 -10.76
N LYS A 236 -19.68 -14.59 -11.00
CA LYS A 236 -19.49 -13.27 -11.60
C LYS A 236 -19.62 -12.16 -10.56
N TRP A 237 -18.74 -11.18 -10.70
CA TRP A 237 -18.81 -9.95 -9.92
C TRP A 237 -19.82 -8.99 -10.54
N VAL A 238 -20.69 -8.45 -9.72
CA VAL A 238 -21.64 -7.40 -10.09
C VAL A 238 -21.54 -6.23 -9.15
N PHE A 239 -21.91 -5.04 -9.63
CA PHE A 239 -21.99 -3.86 -8.77
C PHE A 239 -23.07 -4.02 -7.71
N GLY A 240 -22.70 -3.75 -6.46
CA GLY A 240 -23.62 -3.74 -5.33
C GLY A 240 -24.26 -2.37 -5.13
N GLN A 241 -25.51 -2.38 -4.67
CA GLN A 241 -26.21 -1.19 -4.20
C GLN A 241 -26.10 -1.13 -2.68
N ALA A 242 -25.58 -0.02 -2.15
CA ALA A 242 -25.31 0.13 -0.73
C ALA A 242 -26.27 1.11 -0.05
N LYS A 243 -26.66 0.79 1.20
CA LYS A 243 -27.39 1.69 2.10
C LYS A 243 -26.72 1.68 3.46
N ALA A 244 -26.46 2.85 4.02
CA ALA A 244 -25.90 3.00 5.36
C ALA A 244 -27.01 3.27 6.38
N ASP A 245 -26.85 2.66 7.57
CA ASP A 245 -27.65 2.93 8.76
C ASP A 245 -26.73 2.83 9.98
N GLY A 246 -26.46 3.97 10.61
CA GLY A 246 -25.53 4.06 11.74
C GLY A 246 -24.14 3.51 11.38
N ALA A 247 -23.71 2.45 12.05
CA ALA A 247 -22.43 1.80 11.81
C ALA A 247 -22.50 0.61 10.81
N THR A 248 -23.64 0.44 10.13
CA THR A 248 -23.83 -0.66 9.19
C THR A 248 -24.00 -0.17 7.76
N VAL A 249 -23.49 -0.98 6.80
CA VAL A 249 -23.75 -0.81 5.37
C VAL A 249 -24.31 -2.11 4.85
N THR A 250 -25.54 -2.06 4.33
CA THR A 250 -26.19 -3.20 3.66
C THR A 250 -25.98 -3.09 2.16
N VAL A 251 -25.43 -4.15 1.55
CA VAL A 251 -25.13 -4.22 0.12
C VAL A 251 -25.99 -5.30 -0.52
N THR A 252 -26.74 -4.92 -1.56
CA THR A 252 -27.64 -5.79 -2.35
C THR A 252 -27.28 -5.70 -3.83
N GLY A 253 -27.77 -6.62 -4.65
CA GLY A 253 -27.55 -6.58 -6.12
C GLY A 253 -27.63 -7.94 -6.80
N VAL A 254 -27.42 -9.03 -6.07
CA VAL A 254 -27.49 -10.39 -6.59
C VAL A 254 -28.08 -11.33 -5.53
N LYS A 255 -28.77 -12.39 -5.96
CA LYS A 255 -29.31 -13.41 -5.05
C LYS A 255 -28.18 -14.25 -4.45
N ALA A 256 -28.30 -14.54 -3.17
CA ALA A 256 -27.38 -15.40 -2.40
C ALA A 256 -25.90 -15.11 -2.67
N PRO A 257 -25.42 -13.87 -2.48
CA PRO A 257 -24.05 -13.50 -2.79
C PRO A 257 -23.05 -14.34 -1.98
N LYS A 258 -21.94 -14.73 -2.62
CA LYS A 258 -20.87 -15.52 -2.00
C LYS A 258 -19.86 -14.62 -1.26
N GLU A 259 -19.54 -13.47 -1.85
CA GLU A 259 -18.53 -12.54 -1.35
C GLU A 259 -18.98 -11.10 -1.57
N VAL A 260 -18.39 -10.20 -0.77
CA VAL A 260 -18.48 -8.75 -0.95
C VAL A 260 -17.08 -8.14 -1.00
N ARG A 261 -16.87 -7.19 -1.90
CA ARG A 261 -15.69 -6.31 -1.95
C ARG A 261 -16.12 -4.85 -1.95
N TYR A 262 -15.27 -4.01 -1.37
CA TYR A 262 -15.42 -2.56 -1.38
C TYR A 262 -14.11 -1.91 -1.83
N ALA A 263 -14.20 -0.93 -2.74
CA ALA A 263 -13.08 -0.16 -3.28
C ALA A 263 -11.90 -1.04 -3.74
N TRP A 264 -12.21 -2.20 -4.36
CA TRP A 264 -11.23 -3.22 -4.75
C TRP A 264 -10.79 -3.02 -6.20
N ALA A 265 -10.07 -1.93 -6.44
CA ALA A 265 -9.51 -1.56 -7.74
C ALA A 265 -8.24 -0.71 -7.55
N ASN A 266 -7.45 -0.53 -8.61
CA ASN A 266 -6.31 0.38 -8.60
C ASN A 266 -6.78 1.83 -8.43
N PHE A 267 -7.82 2.24 -9.18
CA PHE A 267 -8.48 3.53 -9.07
C PHE A 267 -9.96 3.36 -8.69
N PRO A 268 -10.28 3.05 -7.42
CA PRO A 268 -11.64 2.72 -7.01
C PRO A 268 -12.57 3.93 -6.92
N GLU A 269 -13.87 3.66 -7.02
CA GLU A 269 -14.90 4.52 -6.44
C GLU A 269 -14.87 4.39 -4.91
N VAL A 270 -14.92 5.53 -4.22
CA VAL A 270 -14.90 5.59 -2.77
C VAL A 270 -16.17 6.29 -2.28
N SER A 271 -16.94 5.60 -1.46
CA SER A 271 -18.22 6.11 -0.99
C SER A 271 -18.41 6.06 0.52
N VAL A 272 -17.70 5.18 1.25
CA VAL A 272 -17.86 5.05 2.69
C VAL A 272 -16.92 6.00 3.42
N TYR A 273 -17.49 6.83 4.28
CA TYR A 273 -16.78 7.80 5.11
C TYR A 273 -17.27 7.76 6.55
N SER A 274 -16.40 8.12 7.50
CA SER A 274 -16.84 8.33 8.88
C SER A 274 -17.90 9.44 8.96
N ALA A 275 -18.88 9.27 9.85
CA ALA A 275 -19.92 10.29 10.11
C ALA A 275 -19.43 11.44 11.00
N GLY A 276 -18.14 11.66 11.13
CA GLY A 276 -17.53 12.77 11.87
C GLY A 276 -17.29 14.01 11.01
N ALA A 277 -16.85 15.09 11.65
CA ALA A 277 -16.60 16.38 10.99
C ALA A 277 -15.58 16.29 9.85
N ASP A 278 -14.53 15.49 10.00
CA ASP A 278 -13.47 15.35 9.00
C ASP A 278 -13.78 14.32 7.91
N SER A 279 -14.84 13.52 8.09
CA SER A 279 -15.36 12.60 7.06
C SER A 279 -14.26 11.75 6.39
N LEU A 280 -13.55 10.93 7.19
CA LEU A 280 -12.43 10.12 6.74
C LEU A 280 -12.90 8.91 5.91
N PRO A 281 -12.26 8.58 4.76
CA PRO A 281 -12.66 7.48 3.91
C PRO A 281 -12.31 6.12 4.53
N ALA A 282 -13.17 5.11 4.32
CA ALA A 282 -12.83 3.72 4.62
C ALA A 282 -11.82 3.17 3.62
N GLY A 283 -10.90 2.33 4.08
CA GLY A 283 -9.99 1.57 3.24
C GLY A 283 -10.68 0.49 2.40
N PRO A 284 -9.96 -0.17 1.48
CA PRO A 284 -10.52 -1.27 0.70
C PRO A 284 -10.85 -2.45 1.62
N TYR A 285 -11.84 -3.23 1.20
CA TYR A 285 -12.28 -4.41 1.96
C TYR A 285 -12.63 -5.56 1.03
N ARG A 286 -12.34 -6.79 1.45
CA ARG A 286 -12.88 -8.05 0.89
C ARG A 286 -13.28 -9.00 2.01
N SER A 287 -14.36 -9.74 1.81
CA SER A 287 -14.86 -10.72 2.79
C SER A 287 -14.09 -12.05 2.76
N SER A 288 -13.49 -12.41 1.62
CA SER A 288 -12.56 -13.55 1.49
C SER A 288 -11.14 -13.08 1.78
N LYS A 289 -10.62 -13.43 2.94
CA LYS A 289 -9.22 -13.17 3.33
C LYS A 289 -8.40 -14.45 3.30
#